data_bb3a86beca52ad38513297162537deb0
#
_entry.id   bb3a86beca52ad38513297162537deb0
#
_cell.length_a   1.000
_cell.length_b   1.000
_cell.length_c   1.000
_cell.angle_alpha   90.00
_cell.angle_beta   90.00
_cell.angle_gamma   90.00
#
_symmetry.space_group_name_H-M   'P 1'
#
loop_
_entity.id
_entity.type
_entity.pdbx_description
1 polymer ?
#
loop_
_entity_poly.entity_id
_entity_poly.type
_entity_poly.pdbx_seq_one_letter_code
_entity_poly.pdbx_strand_id
1 'polypeptide(L)'
;MKRVQHYLLDEQVPAPFYKRSQVADRCNGLLVEFREGFALEFRLYDDGMAYRFLSRTDDEVTLRGERAPFLFPEGSTAVVPYVRDTPQQHEGLPFGEQFMQSFENTYTETSLSAMDSTRLAFLPLLVRTPGGERVCITDADLESYPGMFLRRAAADRLEGVFAPCPRRIVAGGYDRMQGVVEEYEPYIARIAARQTLPWRAMALVRNDAELAQTDLVWRLASPCRLDDISWIEPGKAAWEWWNGWGLYGVDFEAGINQRTYEYYIDFAAANGLRYVVMDDGWSAGHHRPFETAGDIDLPALVAYGAERGVGLILWIGYLPFAGQMEELCAHYSKMGIRGFKVDFMDRDDQLLTDFVYEAARTAARYGLLLDLHGIYKPTGVQRTYPNVINFEGVHGLEQVKWSPVEVDQVTYDVTMPFIRMMAGPVDYTQGAMRNAVRENFRPVNGEPMSQGTRCRQLAQYVVFDAPLSMLCDAPSQYEREEECLRFIAGVPTVWDQTRVLEGEVGHCIVTARRSGEVWYVGGMTGWKARTVHLDLSFLPEGTYDVELFRDGANARRIARDYRREVLTLDASEGLDVELAPGGGFAARIVKH
;
A
#
# COMPACT_ATOMS: atom_id res chain seq x y z
N MET A 1 -24.50 -14.92 -28.88
CA MET A 1 -25.15 -14.07 -27.88
C MET A 1 -26.51 -14.69 -27.53
N LYS A 2 -26.82 -14.83 -26.21
CA LYS A 2 -28.06 -15.44 -25.71
C LYS A 2 -29.00 -14.39 -25.14
N ARG A 3 -28.43 -13.46 -24.35
CA ARG A 3 -29.17 -12.39 -23.65
C ARG A 3 -28.28 -11.17 -23.46
N VAL A 4 -28.89 -9.99 -23.50
CA VAL A 4 -28.25 -8.70 -23.09
C VAL A 4 -29.15 -8.07 -22.05
N GLN A 5 -28.55 -7.61 -20.96
CA GLN A 5 -29.26 -6.96 -19.87
C GLN A 5 -28.49 -5.68 -19.48
N HIS A 6 -29.22 -4.57 -19.43
CA HIS A 6 -28.72 -3.31 -18.84
C HIS A 6 -29.19 -3.20 -17.40
N TYR A 7 -28.37 -2.60 -16.53
CA TYR A 7 -28.73 -2.29 -15.15
C TYR A 7 -28.08 -1.00 -14.70
N LEU A 8 -28.60 -0.41 -13.65
CA LEU A 8 -28.03 0.75 -12.96
C LEU A 8 -27.70 0.34 -11.54
N LEU A 9 -26.54 0.78 -11.04
CA LEU A 9 -26.24 0.83 -9.61
C LEU A 9 -26.25 2.28 -9.17
N ASP A 10 -26.78 2.54 -7.99
CA ASP A 10 -26.71 3.84 -7.30
C ASP A 10 -26.83 3.56 -5.79
N GLU A 11 -25.71 3.21 -5.18
CA GLU A 11 -25.64 2.75 -3.80
C GLU A 11 -24.56 3.53 -3.03
N GLN A 12 -24.75 3.68 -1.71
CA GLN A 12 -23.71 4.12 -0.80
C GLN A 12 -23.13 2.90 -0.10
N VAL A 13 -21.83 2.69 -0.26
CA VAL A 13 -21.11 1.56 0.30
C VAL A 13 -20.31 2.01 1.50
N PRO A 14 -20.53 1.46 2.70
CA PRO A 14 -19.69 1.73 3.86
C PRO A 14 -18.23 1.35 3.62
N ALA A 15 -17.33 2.21 4.11
CA ALA A 15 -15.90 2.00 3.99
C ALA A 15 -15.17 2.33 5.30
N PRO A 16 -15.32 1.47 6.35
CA PRO A 16 -14.94 1.80 7.72
C PRO A 16 -13.43 1.99 7.92
N PHE A 17 -12.59 1.33 7.13
CA PHE A 17 -11.11 1.36 7.27
C PHE A 17 -10.48 1.84 5.96
N TYR A 18 -10.93 3.00 5.49
CA TYR A 18 -10.56 3.51 4.17
C TYR A 18 -10.32 5.02 4.20
N LYS A 19 -9.93 5.57 3.06
CA LYS A 19 -9.68 7.02 2.88
C LYS A 19 -10.96 7.89 2.94
N ARG A 20 -12.14 7.26 3.12
CA ARG A 20 -13.43 7.91 3.36
C ARG A 20 -14.40 6.92 3.99
N SER A 21 -15.36 7.41 4.77
CA SER A 21 -16.31 6.54 5.49
C SER A 21 -17.41 5.93 4.61
N GLN A 22 -17.69 6.56 3.46
CA GLN A 22 -18.71 6.13 2.49
C GLN A 22 -18.19 6.29 1.07
N VAL A 23 -18.48 5.32 0.22
CA VAL A 23 -18.15 5.34 -1.21
C VAL A 23 -19.44 5.23 -2.02
N ALA A 24 -19.66 6.18 -2.94
CA ALA A 24 -20.76 6.11 -3.88
C ALA A 24 -20.43 5.11 -5.00
N ASP A 25 -21.16 4.01 -5.09
CA ASP A 25 -21.09 3.05 -6.19
C ASP A 25 -22.22 3.35 -7.19
N ARG A 26 -21.91 4.18 -8.17
CA ARG A 26 -22.86 4.62 -9.18
C ARG A 26 -22.31 4.32 -10.57
N CYS A 27 -22.97 3.38 -11.29
CA CYS A 27 -22.54 3.00 -12.64
C CYS A 27 -23.68 2.55 -13.54
N ASN A 28 -23.41 2.62 -14.85
CA ASN A 28 -24.19 1.92 -15.87
C ASN A 28 -23.57 0.54 -16.09
N GLY A 29 -24.38 -0.52 -15.93
CA GLY A 29 -23.95 -1.89 -16.11
C GLY A 29 -24.54 -2.55 -17.36
N LEU A 30 -23.75 -3.43 -17.99
CA LEU A 30 -24.15 -4.25 -19.13
C LEU A 30 -23.70 -5.69 -18.89
N LEU A 31 -24.65 -6.63 -18.92
CA LEU A 31 -24.37 -8.05 -18.87
C LEU A 31 -24.74 -8.69 -20.23
N VAL A 32 -23.77 -9.36 -20.85
CA VAL A 32 -23.92 -10.08 -22.11
C VAL A 32 -23.71 -11.57 -21.86
N GLU A 33 -24.76 -12.37 -21.98
CA GLU A 33 -24.68 -13.82 -21.86
C GLU A 33 -24.47 -14.49 -23.23
N PHE A 34 -23.57 -15.47 -23.26
CA PHE A 34 -23.27 -16.29 -24.44
C PHE A 34 -23.85 -17.69 -24.29
N ARG A 35 -24.04 -18.37 -25.43
CA ARG A 35 -24.58 -19.75 -25.45
C ARG A 35 -23.57 -20.78 -24.97
N GLU A 36 -22.30 -20.43 -25.02
CA GLU A 36 -21.14 -21.26 -24.71
C GLU A 36 -20.87 -21.36 -23.19
N GLY A 37 -21.80 -20.87 -22.36
CA GLY A 37 -21.70 -21.00 -20.90
C GLY A 37 -20.83 -19.92 -20.24
N PHE A 38 -20.60 -18.80 -20.89
CA PHE A 38 -19.94 -17.64 -20.30
C PHE A 38 -20.80 -16.39 -20.44
N ALA A 39 -20.55 -15.42 -19.57
CA ALA A 39 -21.07 -14.07 -19.69
C ALA A 39 -19.93 -13.05 -19.56
N LEU A 40 -20.15 -11.86 -20.08
CA LEU A 40 -19.28 -10.70 -19.98
C LEU A 40 -20.06 -9.57 -19.33
N GLU A 41 -19.55 -9.04 -18.24
CA GLU A 41 -20.13 -7.92 -17.50
C GLU A 41 -19.25 -6.69 -17.66
N PHE A 42 -19.89 -5.55 -17.94
CA PHE A 42 -19.26 -4.24 -18.00
C PHE A 42 -19.87 -3.31 -16.95
N ARG A 43 -19.05 -2.46 -16.34
CA ARG A 43 -19.48 -1.32 -15.53
C ARG A 43 -18.80 -0.05 -16.02
N LEU A 44 -19.59 1.00 -16.22
CA LEU A 44 -19.11 2.31 -16.64
C LEU A 44 -19.43 3.33 -15.55
N TYR A 45 -18.38 3.93 -15.04
CA TYR A 45 -18.39 4.97 -14.02
C TYR A 45 -18.01 6.32 -14.63
N ASP A 46 -18.24 7.42 -13.92
CA ASP A 46 -17.81 8.74 -14.35
C ASP A 46 -16.28 8.89 -14.40
N ASP A 47 -15.56 8.11 -13.59
CA ASP A 47 -14.10 8.11 -13.45
C ASP A 47 -13.42 6.82 -13.95
N GLY A 48 -14.15 5.96 -14.68
CA GLY A 48 -13.53 4.73 -15.20
C GLY A 48 -14.50 3.69 -15.74
N MET A 49 -13.93 2.57 -16.12
CA MET A 49 -14.70 1.41 -16.58
C MET A 49 -14.04 0.10 -16.12
N ALA A 50 -14.84 -0.94 -16.07
CA ALA A 50 -14.35 -2.28 -15.83
C ALA A 50 -15.14 -3.32 -16.63
N TYR A 51 -14.48 -4.46 -16.93
CA TYR A 51 -15.17 -5.64 -17.43
C TYR A 51 -14.65 -6.91 -16.73
N ARG A 52 -15.51 -7.93 -16.68
CA ARG A 52 -15.13 -9.25 -16.19
C ARG A 52 -15.89 -10.35 -16.92
N PHE A 53 -15.32 -11.55 -16.89
CA PHE A 53 -15.99 -12.77 -17.31
C PHE A 53 -16.70 -13.44 -16.13
N LEU A 54 -17.79 -14.16 -16.44
CA LEU A 54 -18.52 -14.99 -15.48
C LEU A 54 -18.71 -16.37 -16.10
N SER A 55 -18.35 -17.42 -15.37
CA SER A 55 -18.74 -18.78 -15.73
C SER A 55 -20.23 -18.97 -15.48
N ARG A 56 -20.90 -19.60 -16.43
CA ARG A 56 -22.30 -20.03 -16.34
C ARG A 56 -22.44 -21.54 -16.51
N THR A 57 -21.31 -22.25 -16.49
CA THR A 57 -21.25 -23.71 -16.51
C THR A 57 -21.57 -24.28 -15.14
N ASP A 58 -22.07 -25.50 -15.11
CA ASP A 58 -22.34 -26.23 -13.87
C ASP A 58 -21.13 -27.08 -13.43
N ASP A 59 -20.08 -27.11 -14.23
CA ASP A 59 -18.84 -27.85 -14.01
C ASP A 59 -17.64 -26.91 -13.84
N GLU A 60 -16.56 -27.41 -13.23
CA GLU A 60 -15.25 -26.77 -13.20
C GLU A 60 -14.72 -26.57 -14.62
N VAL A 61 -14.04 -25.45 -14.86
CA VAL A 61 -13.44 -25.12 -16.16
C VAL A 61 -11.96 -24.84 -16.00
N THR A 62 -11.14 -25.46 -16.83
CA THR A 62 -9.70 -25.17 -16.93
C THR A 62 -9.46 -24.10 -17.98
N LEU A 63 -8.94 -22.94 -17.57
CA LEU A 63 -8.63 -21.80 -18.42
C LEU A 63 -7.15 -21.81 -18.81
N ARG A 64 -6.88 -21.96 -20.11
CA ARG A 64 -5.49 -21.99 -20.62
C ARG A 64 -4.87 -20.60 -20.76
N GLY A 65 -5.69 -19.55 -20.80
CA GLY A 65 -5.24 -18.16 -20.93
C GLY A 65 -6.41 -17.21 -21.04
N GLU A 66 -6.11 -15.94 -20.93
CA GLU A 66 -7.03 -14.83 -21.18
C GLU A 66 -6.38 -13.86 -22.16
N ARG A 67 -7.18 -13.27 -23.04
CA ARG A 67 -6.74 -12.19 -23.94
C ARG A 67 -7.33 -10.88 -23.44
N ALA A 68 -6.47 -9.96 -23.02
CA ALA A 68 -6.83 -8.64 -22.51
C ALA A 68 -6.01 -7.56 -23.23
N PRO A 69 -6.41 -7.17 -24.46
CA PRO A 69 -5.73 -6.13 -25.22
C PRO A 69 -6.23 -4.74 -24.79
N PHE A 70 -5.28 -3.78 -24.70
CA PHE A 70 -5.55 -2.36 -24.44
C PHE A 70 -4.91 -1.54 -25.56
N LEU A 71 -5.72 -0.80 -26.31
CA LEU A 71 -5.28 0.02 -27.44
C LEU A 71 -5.31 1.49 -27.08
N PHE A 72 -4.26 2.21 -27.47
CA PHE A 72 -4.09 3.62 -27.17
C PHE A 72 -3.79 4.43 -28.44
N PRO A 73 -4.12 5.73 -28.44
CA PRO A 73 -3.71 6.62 -29.53
C PRO A 73 -2.17 6.65 -29.69
N GLU A 74 -1.72 6.84 -30.93
CA GLU A 74 -0.32 7.10 -31.22
C GLU A 74 0.18 8.34 -30.44
N GLY A 75 1.42 8.30 -29.93
CA GLY A 75 2.00 9.36 -29.09
C GLY A 75 1.66 9.27 -27.59
N SER A 76 0.94 8.21 -27.16
CA SER A 76 0.73 7.95 -25.73
C SER A 76 2.05 7.68 -25.00
N THR A 77 2.13 8.10 -23.73
CA THR A 77 3.24 7.81 -22.81
C THR A 77 2.77 6.94 -21.66
N ALA A 78 3.68 6.23 -21.01
CA ALA A 78 3.37 5.35 -19.90
C ALA A 78 4.32 5.56 -18.72
N VAL A 79 3.80 5.40 -17.50
CA VAL A 79 4.56 5.31 -16.26
C VAL A 79 4.49 3.84 -15.82
N VAL A 80 5.60 3.14 -16.03
CA VAL A 80 5.66 1.69 -16.08
C VAL A 80 6.37 1.11 -14.86
N PRO A 81 5.72 0.30 -14.02
CA PRO A 81 6.37 -0.49 -12.98
C PRO A 81 6.88 -1.81 -13.58
N TYR A 82 8.08 -1.81 -14.13
CA TYR A 82 8.66 -3.03 -14.67
C TYR A 82 8.99 -4.05 -13.60
N VAL A 83 8.91 -5.32 -13.95
CA VAL A 83 9.25 -6.47 -13.08
C VAL A 83 10.69 -6.45 -12.58
N ARG A 84 11.60 -5.80 -13.27
CA ARG A 84 12.95 -5.49 -12.79
C ARG A 84 13.22 -4.03 -13.04
N ASP A 85 13.86 -3.33 -12.11
CA ASP A 85 14.07 -1.88 -12.22
C ASP A 85 14.92 -1.51 -13.43
N THR A 86 15.93 -2.32 -13.75
CA THR A 86 16.83 -2.03 -14.85
C THR A 86 16.85 -3.12 -15.91
N PRO A 87 17.18 -2.78 -17.18
CA PRO A 87 17.39 -3.78 -18.22
C PRO A 87 18.46 -4.82 -17.86
N GLN A 88 19.50 -4.42 -17.13
CA GLN A 88 20.59 -5.31 -16.71
C GLN A 88 20.10 -6.39 -15.73
N GLN A 89 19.22 -6.05 -14.79
CA GLN A 89 18.59 -7.03 -13.89
C GLN A 89 17.69 -8.01 -14.64
N HIS A 90 17.18 -7.62 -15.80
CA HIS A 90 16.34 -8.45 -16.65
C HIS A 90 17.15 -9.32 -17.63
N GLU A 91 18.38 -8.92 -17.96
CA GLU A 91 19.20 -9.61 -18.97
C GLU A 91 19.41 -11.09 -18.62
N GLY A 92 19.01 -11.98 -19.54
CA GLY A 92 19.11 -13.43 -19.34
C GLY A 92 18.07 -14.05 -18.41
N LEU A 93 17.15 -13.27 -17.86
CA LEU A 93 16.09 -13.78 -16.99
C LEU A 93 15.09 -14.64 -17.81
N PRO A 94 14.86 -15.90 -17.45
CA PRO A 94 13.82 -16.74 -18.07
C PRO A 94 12.44 -16.07 -17.94
N PHE A 95 11.62 -16.19 -18.98
CA PHE A 95 10.32 -15.51 -18.98
C PHE A 95 9.45 -15.87 -17.77
N GLY A 96 9.45 -17.14 -17.34
CA GLY A 96 8.69 -17.60 -16.17
C GLY A 96 9.15 -17.00 -14.84
N GLU A 97 10.41 -16.57 -14.72
CA GLU A 97 10.93 -15.95 -13.49
C GLU A 97 10.47 -14.50 -13.33
N GLN A 98 9.92 -13.87 -14.38
CA GLN A 98 9.32 -12.56 -14.27
C GLN A 98 8.05 -12.52 -13.42
N PHE A 99 7.42 -13.68 -13.17
CA PHE A 99 6.26 -13.79 -12.28
C PHE A 99 6.63 -13.90 -10.80
N MET A 100 7.93 -14.03 -10.49
CA MET A 100 8.46 -14.09 -9.12
C MET A 100 9.08 -12.76 -8.74
N GLN A 101 8.40 -11.99 -7.88
CA GLN A 101 8.87 -10.68 -7.42
C GLN A 101 8.05 -10.16 -6.24
N SER A 102 8.64 -9.24 -5.48
CA SER A 102 8.02 -8.61 -4.31
C SER A 102 7.10 -7.42 -4.64
N PHE A 103 7.00 -7.00 -5.91
CA PHE A 103 6.21 -5.85 -6.37
C PHE A 103 6.64 -4.49 -5.78
N GLU A 104 7.91 -4.36 -5.43
CA GLU A 104 8.51 -3.18 -4.78
C GLU A 104 9.35 -2.32 -5.74
N ASN A 105 9.12 -2.42 -7.03
CA ASN A 105 9.95 -1.77 -8.05
C ASN A 105 9.55 -0.30 -8.24
N THR A 106 10.50 0.48 -8.75
CA THR A 106 10.29 1.88 -9.12
C THR A 106 9.54 2.03 -10.45
N TYR A 107 9.24 3.27 -10.85
CA TYR A 107 8.58 3.58 -12.11
C TYR A 107 9.55 4.07 -13.17
N THR A 108 9.30 3.67 -14.42
CA THR A 108 9.98 4.20 -15.61
C THR A 108 8.97 4.96 -16.46
N GLU A 109 9.22 6.25 -16.72
CA GLU A 109 8.44 7.03 -17.68
C GLU A 109 9.01 6.87 -19.09
N THR A 110 8.14 6.51 -20.05
CA THR A 110 8.56 6.24 -21.44
C THR A 110 7.39 6.48 -22.41
N SER A 111 7.69 6.66 -23.70
CA SER A 111 6.62 6.56 -24.71
C SER A 111 6.11 5.12 -24.79
N LEU A 112 4.81 4.92 -25.01
CA LEU A 112 4.22 3.58 -25.11
C LEU A 112 4.92 2.75 -26.22
N SER A 113 5.27 3.39 -27.33
CA SER A 113 5.98 2.76 -28.46
C SER A 113 7.41 2.35 -28.13
N ALA A 114 8.06 2.96 -27.12
CA ALA A 114 9.41 2.64 -26.68
C ALA A 114 9.44 1.74 -25.43
N MET A 115 8.29 1.42 -24.84
CA MET A 115 8.22 0.49 -23.71
C MET A 115 8.90 -0.84 -24.10
N ASP A 116 9.73 -1.37 -23.20
CA ASP A 116 10.45 -2.63 -23.44
C ASP A 116 9.45 -3.81 -23.57
N SER A 117 9.42 -4.44 -24.74
CA SER A 117 8.49 -5.54 -25.05
C SER A 117 8.91 -6.89 -24.50
N THR A 118 10.12 -7.00 -23.97
CA THR A 118 10.65 -8.25 -23.36
C THR A 118 10.35 -8.32 -21.86
N ARG A 119 10.13 -7.17 -21.22
CA ARG A 119 9.86 -7.04 -19.80
C ARG A 119 8.36 -6.97 -19.53
N LEU A 120 7.91 -7.67 -18.50
CA LEU A 120 6.59 -7.49 -17.94
C LEU A 120 6.54 -6.23 -17.07
N ALA A 121 5.37 -5.61 -17.02
CA ALA A 121 5.01 -4.60 -16.05
C ALA A 121 3.91 -5.15 -15.15
N PHE A 122 4.04 -4.97 -13.84
CA PHE A 122 2.94 -5.30 -12.93
C PHE A 122 1.95 -4.13 -12.85
N LEU A 123 0.86 -4.30 -12.14
CA LEU A 123 -0.20 -3.31 -12.02
C LEU A 123 -0.15 -2.59 -10.66
N PRO A 124 -0.71 -1.36 -10.58
CA PRO A 124 -1.33 -0.56 -11.65
C PRO A 124 -0.31 0.09 -12.58
N LEU A 125 -0.69 0.31 -13.84
CA LEU A 125 0.11 0.98 -14.86
C LEU A 125 -0.64 2.19 -15.41
N LEU A 126 0.00 3.36 -15.44
CA LEU A 126 -0.57 4.60 -15.94
C LEU A 126 -0.16 4.86 -17.39
N VAL A 127 -1.14 5.13 -18.26
CA VAL A 127 -0.95 5.65 -19.62
C VAL A 127 -1.53 7.05 -19.71
N ARG A 128 -0.80 7.97 -20.32
CA ARG A 128 -1.26 9.33 -20.66
C ARG A 128 -1.44 9.41 -22.16
N THR A 129 -2.63 9.80 -22.61
CA THR A 129 -2.93 9.98 -24.04
C THR A 129 -2.50 11.36 -24.52
N PRO A 130 -2.30 11.55 -25.84
CA PRO A 130 -2.06 12.88 -26.40
C PRO A 130 -3.22 13.87 -26.19
N GLY A 131 -4.44 13.37 -25.99
CA GLY A 131 -5.62 14.17 -25.64
C GLY A 131 -5.62 14.68 -24.22
N GLY A 132 -4.70 14.20 -23.39
CA GLY A 132 -4.55 14.62 -21.99
C GLY A 132 -5.26 13.72 -20.98
N GLU A 133 -5.96 12.67 -21.42
CA GLU A 133 -6.60 11.71 -20.53
C GLU A 133 -5.55 10.83 -19.82
N ARG A 134 -5.84 10.46 -18.57
CA ARG A 134 -5.09 9.49 -17.76
C ARG A 134 -5.88 8.18 -17.74
N VAL A 135 -5.24 7.11 -18.14
CA VAL A 135 -5.80 5.76 -18.10
C VAL A 135 -4.93 4.91 -17.19
N CYS A 136 -5.38 4.62 -15.98
CA CYS A 136 -4.65 3.74 -15.08
C CYS A 136 -5.29 2.35 -15.08
N ILE A 137 -4.55 1.37 -15.58
CA ILE A 137 -5.01 -0.01 -15.72
C ILE A 137 -4.69 -0.77 -14.45
N THR A 138 -5.66 -1.52 -13.94
CA THR A 138 -5.50 -2.45 -12.81
C THR A 138 -6.47 -3.64 -12.95
N ASP A 139 -6.41 -4.56 -12.00
CA ASP A 139 -7.45 -5.55 -11.76
C ASP A 139 -8.08 -5.33 -10.37
N ALA A 140 -9.27 -5.87 -10.16
CA ALA A 140 -9.98 -5.83 -8.89
C ALA A 140 -10.75 -7.13 -8.65
N ASP A 141 -11.06 -7.40 -7.37
CA ASP A 141 -11.76 -8.61 -6.93
C ASP A 141 -11.00 -9.90 -7.34
N LEU A 142 -9.69 -9.89 -7.09
CA LEU A 142 -8.77 -10.96 -7.51
C LEU A 142 -8.83 -12.13 -6.53
N GLU A 143 -9.77 -13.03 -6.76
CA GLU A 143 -9.97 -14.26 -5.98
C GLU A 143 -9.91 -15.47 -6.91
N SER A 144 -9.12 -16.49 -6.53
CA SER A 144 -8.97 -17.77 -7.27
C SER A 144 -8.63 -17.60 -8.76
N TYR A 145 -7.78 -16.63 -9.05
CA TYR A 145 -7.34 -16.31 -10.40
C TYR A 145 -6.00 -15.56 -10.38
N PRO A 146 -5.10 -15.73 -11.36
CA PRO A 146 -3.84 -15.00 -11.38
C PRO A 146 -4.01 -13.51 -11.64
N GLY A 147 -3.15 -12.69 -11.04
CA GLY A 147 -3.01 -11.28 -11.33
C GLY A 147 -2.59 -11.01 -12.77
N MET A 148 -2.96 -9.84 -13.29
CA MET A 148 -2.61 -9.45 -14.65
C MET A 148 -1.31 -8.63 -14.65
N PHE A 149 -0.33 -9.07 -15.43
CA PHE A 149 0.78 -8.25 -15.91
C PHE A 149 0.45 -7.65 -17.25
N LEU A 150 1.18 -6.61 -17.64
CA LEU A 150 1.08 -6.01 -18.97
C LEU A 150 2.41 -6.14 -19.72
N ARG A 151 2.31 -6.35 -21.02
CA ARG A 151 3.43 -6.34 -21.96
C ARG A 151 3.09 -5.48 -23.19
N ARG A 152 4.06 -4.77 -23.72
CA ARG A 152 3.88 -4.10 -25.01
C ARG A 152 3.81 -5.14 -26.14
N ALA A 153 2.67 -5.23 -26.80
CA ALA A 153 2.44 -6.13 -27.94
C ALA A 153 2.63 -5.42 -29.30
N ALA A 154 2.39 -4.10 -29.37
CA ALA A 154 2.64 -3.25 -30.53
C ALA A 154 2.94 -1.82 -30.06
N ALA A 155 3.23 -0.91 -30.98
CA ALA A 155 3.56 0.49 -30.66
C ALA A 155 2.41 1.22 -29.93
N ASP A 156 1.19 0.81 -30.16
CA ASP A 156 -0.06 1.39 -29.66
C ASP A 156 -0.85 0.41 -28.76
N ARG A 157 -0.27 -0.77 -28.43
CA ARG A 157 -1.03 -1.82 -27.76
C ARG A 157 -0.27 -2.48 -26.62
N LEU A 158 -0.91 -2.53 -25.47
CA LEU A 158 -0.57 -3.41 -24.35
C LEU A 158 -1.43 -4.67 -24.37
N GLU A 159 -0.92 -5.75 -23.85
CA GLU A 159 -1.62 -7.02 -23.70
C GLU A 159 -1.42 -7.60 -22.31
N GLY A 160 -2.50 -8.10 -21.72
CA GLY A 160 -2.49 -8.81 -20.45
C GLY A 160 -1.72 -10.12 -20.56
N VAL A 161 -0.89 -10.38 -19.55
CA VAL A 161 -0.10 -11.61 -19.39
C VAL A 161 -0.35 -12.15 -18.00
N PHE A 162 -0.53 -13.45 -17.88
CA PHE A 162 -0.92 -14.11 -16.63
C PHE A 162 0.06 -15.21 -16.29
N ALA A 163 0.42 -15.33 -15.00
CA ALA A 163 1.23 -16.43 -14.52
C ALA A 163 0.49 -17.75 -14.73
N PRO A 164 1.14 -18.79 -15.31
CA PRO A 164 0.56 -20.12 -15.30
C PRO A 164 0.42 -20.64 -13.87
N CYS A 165 -0.57 -21.51 -13.63
CA CYS A 165 -0.75 -22.12 -12.32
C CYS A 165 0.49 -22.94 -11.94
N PRO A 166 1.06 -22.80 -10.74
CA PRO A 166 2.17 -23.61 -10.29
C PRO A 166 1.81 -25.09 -10.20
N ARG A 167 2.69 -25.96 -10.72
CA ARG A 167 2.60 -27.40 -10.58
C ARG A 167 3.50 -27.91 -9.45
N ARG A 168 4.70 -27.35 -9.33
CA ARG A 168 5.65 -27.68 -8.28
C ARG A 168 6.25 -26.41 -7.69
N ILE A 169 6.08 -26.24 -6.39
CA ILE A 169 6.64 -25.16 -5.59
C ILE A 169 7.64 -25.78 -4.61
N VAL A 170 8.80 -25.15 -4.47
CA VAL A 170 9.83 -25.54 -3.50
C VAL A 170 10.13 -24.37 -2.57
N ALA A 171 10.60 -24.70 -1.38
CA ALA A 171 11.06 -23.67 -0.45
C ALA A 171 12.41 -23.11 -0.91
N GLY A 172 12.47 -21.79 -1.15
CA GLY A 172 13.65 -21.06 -1.61
C GLY A 172 13.69 -19.65 -1.06
N GLY A 173 14.70 -18.88 -1.44
CA GLY A 173 14.90 -17.49 -1.02
C GLY A 173 14.80 -17.26 0.49
N TYR A 174 15.38 -16.19 1.00
CA TYR A 174 15.20 -15.71 2.37
C TYR A 174 15.04 -16.83 3.43
N ASP A 175 16.09 -17.61 3.62
CA ASP A 175 16.08 -18.78 4.51
C ASP A 175 14.92 -19.77 4.25
N ARG A 176 14.59 -19.98 2.97
CA ARG A 176 13.54 -20.92 2.50
C ARG A 176 12.11 -20.54 2.95
N MET A 177 11.86 -19.30 3.24
CA MET A 177 10.50 -18.80 3.58
C MET A 177 9.65 -18.49 2.35
N GLN A 178 10.28 -18.38 1.17
CA GLN A 178 9.63 -18.06 -0.10
C GLN A 178 9.23 -19.32 -0.86
N GLY A 179 8.07 -19.31 -1.51
CA GLY A 179 7.61 -20.39 -2.37
C GLY A 179 8.04 -20.19 -3.83
N VAL A 180 9.17 -20.80 -4.23
CA VAL A 180 9.71 -20.69 -5.59
C VAL A 180 9.04 -21.70 -6.52
N VAL A 181 8.54 -21.25 -7.67
CA VAL A 181 7.90 -22.13 -8.66
C VAL A 181 8.95 -22.73 -9.56
N GLU A 182 9.08 -24.06 -9.56
CA GLU A 182 10.00 -24.79 -10.45
C GLU A 182 9.31 -25.35 -11.70
N GLU A 183 8.02 -25.67 -11.60
CA GLU A 183 7.25 -26.19 -12.72
C GLU A 183 5.86 -25.54 -12.77
N TYR A 184 5.39 -25.27 -13.97
CA TYR A 184 4.07 -24.72 -14.23
C TYR A 184 3.15 -25.71 -14.94
N GLU A 185 1.86 -25.59 -14.71
CA GLU A 185 0.81 -26.25 -15.48
C GLU A 185 0.60 -25.55 -16.83
N PRO A 186 0.01 -26.24 -17.85
CA PRO A 186 -0.29 -25.64 -19.16
C PRO A 186 -1.59 -24.81 -19.15
N TYR A 187 -1.97 -24.26 -18.00
CA TYR A 187 -3.15 -23.44 -17.82
C TYR A 187 -2.88 -22.35 -16.74
N ILE A 188 -3.68 -21.30 -16.76
CA ILE A 188 -3.53 -20.19 -15.82
C ILE A 188 -4.42 -20.34 -14.58
N ALA A 189 -5.59 -20.97 -14.71
CA ALA A 189 -6.52 -21.19 -13.61
C ALA A 189 -7.45 -22.38 -13.83
N ARG A 190 -7.91 -22.97 -12.73
CA ARG A 190 -9.12 -23.80 -12.66
C ARG A 190 -10.19 -23.00 -11.92
N ILE A 191 -11.32 -22.78 -12.55
CA ILE A 191 -12.41 -22.01 -11.98
C ILE A 191 -13.59 -22.94 -11.63
N ALA A 192 -14.21 -22.68 -10.50
CA ALA A 192 -15.36 -23.42 -10.05
C ALA A 192 -16.59 -23.18 -10.96
N ALA A 193 -17.58 -24.07 -10.84
CA ALA A 193 -18.87 -23.86 -11.43
C ALA A 193 -19.45 -22.49 -11.06
N ARG A 194 -19.98 -21.76 -12.03
CA ARG A 194 -20.62 -20.44 -11.86
C ARG A 194 -19.75 -19.37 -11.18
N GLN A 195 -18.41 -19.50 -11.23
CA GLN A 195 -17.49 -18.53 -10.65
C GLN A 195 -17.51 -17.20 -11.44
N THR A 196 -17.42 -16.11 -10.69
CA THR A 196 -17.15 -14.77 -11.21
C THR A 196 -15.65 -14.54 -11.25
N LEU A 197 -15.12 -14.07 -12.37
CA LEU A 197 -13.69 -13.80 -12.55
C LEU A 197 -13.36 -12.34 -12.12
N PRO A 198 -12.09 -12.03 -11.88
CA PRO A 198 -11.67 -10.68 -11.51
C PRO A 198 -12.02 -9.64 -12.58
N TRP A 199 -12.21 -8.41 -12.15
CA TRP A 199 -12.39 -7.26 -13.01
C TRP A 199 -11.08 -6.84 -13.67
N ARG A 200 -11.13 -6.53 -14.96
CA ARG A 200 -10.13 -5.70 -15.64
C ARG A 200 -10.63 -4.27 -15.57
N ALA A 201 -9.94 -3.44 -14.82
CA ALA A 201 -10.40 -2.11 -14.44
C ALA A 201 -9.48 -1.03 -15.00
N MET A 202 -10.06 0.07 -15.44
CA MET A 202 -9.36 1.23 -15.97
C MET A 202 -9.96 2.48 -15.34
N ALA A 203 -9.20 3.16 -14.48
CA ALA A 203 -9.54 4.54 -14.15
C ALA A 203 -9.27 5.41 -15.38
N LEU A 204 -10.25 6.23 -15.73
CA LEU A 204 -10.19 7.12 -16.88
C LEU A 204 -10.57 8.52 -16.42
N VAL A 205 -9.60 9.40 -16.29
CA VAL A 205 -9.76 10.72 -15.70
C VAL A 205 -9.04 11.80 -16.52
N ARG A 206 -9.31 13.07 -16.22
CA ARG A 206 -8.80 14.21 -16.98
C ARG A 206 -7.51 14.77 -16.43
N ASN A 207 -7.25 14.59 -15.15
CA ASN A 207 -6.06 15.09 -14.47
C ASN A 207 -5.57 14.13 -13.39
N ASP A 208 -4.35 14.35 -12.91
CA ASP A 208 -3.70 13.46 -11.95
C ASP A 208 -4.37 13.51 -10.57
N ALA A 209 -4.92 14.66 -10.14
CA ALA A 209 -5.62 14.78 -8.86
C ALA A 209 -6.89 13.90 -8.80
N GLU A 210 -7.64 13.83 -9.89
CA GLU A 210 -8.79 12.91 -10.00
C GLU A 210 -8.35 11.46 -9.89
N LEU A 211 -7.19 11.10 -10.47
CA LEU A 211 -6.66 9.74 -10.40
C LEU A 211 -6.38 9.30 -8.95
N ALA A 212 -5.75 10.17 -8.13
CA ALA A 212 -5.46 9.87 -6.73
C ALA A 212 -6.72 9.77 -5.85
N GLN A 213 -7.87 10.28 -6.33
CA GLN A 213 -9.14 10.26 -5.60
C GLN A 213 -10.05 9.09 -5.96
N THR A 214 -9.78 8.36 -7.07
CA THR A 214 -10.67 7.28 -7.52
C THR A 214 -10.88 6.20 -6.46
N ASP A 215 -12.09 5.68 -6.39
CA ASP A 215 -12.48 4.55 -5.53
C ASP A 215 -12.81 3.31 -6.36
N LEU A 216 -12.31 3.24 -7.60
CA LEU A 216 -12.72 2.21 -8.58
C LEU A 216 -12.52 0.79 -8.05
N VAL A 217 -11.35 0.48 -7.47
CA VAL A 217 -11.06 -0.86 -6.93
C VAL A 217 -11.98 -1.19 -5.76
N TRP A 218 -12.25 -0.23 -4.86
CA TRP A 218 -13.19 -0.43 -3.75
C TRP A 218 -14.61 -0.73 -4.24
N ARG A 219 -15.11 0.02 -5.24
CA ARG A 219 -16.45 -0.18 -5.81
C ARG A 219 -16.61 -1.55 -6.48
N LEU A 220 -15.55 -2.03 -7.12
CA LEU A 220 -15.54 -3.31 -7.84
C LEU A 220 -15.33 -4.53 -6.94
N ALA A 221 -14.79 -4.35 -5.74
CA ALA A 221 -14.53 -5.42 -4.80
C ALA A 221 -15.82 -6.05 -4.26
N SER A 222 -15.76 -7.33 -3.93
CA SER A 222 -16.83 -8.06 -3.28
C SER A 222 -17.17 -7.46 -1.90
N PRO A 223 -18.45 -7.49 -1.49
CA PRO A 223 -18.87 -7.03 -0.16
C PRO A 223 -18.14 -7.75 0.97
N CYS A 224 -18.14 -7.12 2.17
CA CYS A 224 -17.63 -7.73 3.39
C CYS A 224 -18.30 -9.07 3.67
N ARG A 225 -17.50 -10.09 4.00
CA ARG A 225 -17.94 -11.46 4.34
C ARG A 225 -17.86 -11.75 5.83
N LEU A 226 -17.48 -10.77 6.66
CA LEU A 226 -17.44 -10.89 8.10
C LEU A 226 -18.76 -10.37 8.70
N ASP A 227 -19.34 -11.12 9.62
CA ASP A 227 -20.57 -10.72 10.32
C ASP A 227 -20.30 -9.62 11.36
N ASP A 228 -19.11 -9.61 11.95
CA ASP A 228 -18.65 -8.62 12.93
C ASP A 228 -17.24 -8.14 12.59
N ILE A 229 -17.08 -6.83 12.49
CA ILE A 229 -15.81 -6.14 12.25
C ILE A 229 -15.43 -5.20 13.41
N SER A 230 -16.20 -5.18 14.49
CA SER A 230 -16.00 -4.27 15.62
C SER A 230 -14.69 -4.50 16.38
N TRP A 231 -14.11 -5.70 16.27
CA TRP A 231 -12.84 -6.07 16.86
C TRP A 231 -11.62 -5.58 16.06
N ILE A 232 -11.82 -5.13 14.80
CA ILE A 232 -10.76 -4.60 13.96
C ILE A 232 -10.50 -3.17 14.36
N GLU A 233 -9.30 -2.90 14.85
CA GLU A 233 -8.92 -1.60 15.36
C GLU A 233 -7.76 -1.03 14.54
N PRO A 234 -8.02 -0.11 13.59
CA PRO A 234 -6.97 0.63 12.90
C PRO A 234 -6.12 1.44 13.88
N GLY A 235 -4.87 1.67 13.54
CA GLY A 235 -4.00 2.46 14.41
C GLY A 235 -2.55 2.52 13.94
N LYS A 236 -1.72 3.18 14.74
CA LYS A 236 -0.28 3.23 14.49
C LYS A 236 0.45 2.17 15.27
N ALA A 237 1.59 1.76 14.70
CA ALA A 237 2.50 0.81 15.32
C ALA A 237 3.91 1.38 15.44
N ALA A 238 4.55 1.18 16.57
CA ALA A 238 6.01 1.30 16.65
C ALA A 238 6.65 0.05 16.04
N TRP A 239 7.73 0.23 15.30
CA TRP A 239 8.36 -0.83 14.53
C TRP A 239 9.88 -0.67 14.53
N GLU A 240 10.62 -1.75 14.84
CA GLU A 240 12.04 -1.69 15.17
C GLU A 240 12.99 -2.07 14.03
N TRP A 241 12.51 -2.82 13.04
CA TRP A 241 13.39 -3.41 12.01
C TRP A 241 14.10 -2.35 11.16
N TRP A 242 13.36 -1.29 10.73
CA TRP A 242 13.94 -0.25 9.89
C TRP A 242 15.12 0.45 10.56
N ASN A 243 14.98 0.76 11.85
CA ASN A 243 15.99 1.47 12.63
C ASN A 243 17.05 0.54 13.25
N GLY A 244 16.98 -0.78 13.02
CA GLY A 244 17.94 -1.78 13.52
C GLY A 244 17.95 -1.89 15.05
N TRP A 245 16.79 -1.82 15.69
CA TRP A 245 16.65 -1.78 17.17
C TRP A 245 17.48 -0.66 17.80
N GLY A 246 17.60 0.47 17.10
CA GLY A 246 18.58 1.54 17.30
C GLY A 246 18.29 2.47 18.49
N LEU A 247 17.84 1.94 19.63
CA LEU A 247 17.68 2.71 20.87
C LEU A 247 19.03 3.23 21.36
N TYR A 248 19.05 4.43 21.88
CA TYR A 248 20.22 5.03 22.52
C TYR A 248 19.80 5.93 23.71
N GLY A 249 20.74 6.17 24.63
CA GLY A 249 20.44 6.89 25.86
C GLY A 249 19.73 6.01 26.91
N VAL A 250 19.70 4.71 26.68
CA VAL A 250 19.16 3.68 27.59
C VAL A 250 20.29 3.04 28.42
N ASP A 251 19.95 2.36 29.50
CA ASP A 251 20.91 1.72 30.42
C ASP A 251 21.08 0.21 30.18
N PHE A 252 20.72 -0.25 28.99
CA PHE A 252 20.82 -1.65 28.55
C PHE A 252 21.27 -1.72 27.08
N GLU A 253 21.74 -2.89 26.66
CA GLU A 253 22.05 -3.18 25.26
C GLU A 253 20.75 -3.40 24.49
N ALA A 254 20.49 -2.52 23.50
CA ALA A 254 19.33 -2.63 22.64
C ALA A 254 19.54 -3.73 21.59
N GLY A 255 18.45 -4.38 21.19
CA GLY A 255 18.45 -5.47 20.23
C GLY A 255 17.21 -6.33 20.35
N ILE A 256 17.27 -7.56 19.85
CA ILE A 256 16.17 -8.52 19.96
C ILE A 256 16.17 -9.11 21.38
N ASN A 257 15.60 -8.38 22.31
CA ASN A 257 15.52 -8.79 23.71
C ASN A 257 14.32 -8.17 24.45
N GLN A 258 14.00 -8.72 25.61
CA GLN A 258 12.85 -8.33 26.43
C GLN A 258 12.80 -6.83 26.72
N ARG A 259 13.92 -6.22 27.17
CA ARG A 259 13.96 -4.81 27.58
C ARG A 259 13.73 -3.85 26.41
N THR A 260 14.20 -4.19 25.24
CA THR A 260 13.98 -3.40 24.03
C THR A 260 12.48 -3.36 23.70
N TYR A 261 11.79 -4.51 23.69
CA TYR A 261 10.36 -4.53 23.39
C TYR A 261 9.51 -3.90 24.50
N GLU A 262 9.88 -4.03 25.77
CA GLU A 262 9.23 -3.30 26.84
C GLU A 262 9.33 -1.78 26.63
N TYR A 263 10.50 -1.28 26.19
CA TYR A 263 10.69 0.14 25.87
C TYR A 263 9.81 0.58 24.69
N TYR A 264 9.72 -0.22 23.61
CA TYR A 264 8.84 0.06 22.50
C TYR A 264 7.35 0.06 22.90
N ILE A 265 6.93 -0.82 23.80
CA ILE A 265 5.57 -0.87 24.34
C ILE A 265 5.29 0.39 25.20
N ASP A 266 6.21 0.78 26.07
CA ASP A 266 6.08 2.00 26.88
C ASP A 266 6.00 3.26 26.01
N PHE A 267 6.83 3.35 24.99
CA PHE A 267 6.78 4.42 23.99
C PHE A 267 5.44 4.45 23.26
N ALA A 268 4.96 3.30 22.80
CA ALA A 268 3.68 3.18 22.11
C ALA A 268 2.52 3.65 23.01
N ALA A 269 2.49 3.19 24.25
CA ALA A 269 1.49 3.59 25.24
C ALA A 269 1.51 5.09 25.53
N ALA A 270 2.71 5.67 25.76
CA ALA A 270 2.88 7.09 26.07
C ALA A 270 2.41 8.01 24.93
N ASN A 271 2.45 7.53 23.69
CA ASN A 271 2.10 8.29 22.49
C ASN A 271 0.78 7.86 21.84
N GLY A 272 -0.02 7.00 22.49
CA GLY A 272 -1.31 6.55 21.98
C GLY A 272 -1.21 5.69 20.71
N LEU A 273 -0.06 5.05 20.47
CA LEU A 273 0.08 4.05 19.41
C LEU A 273 -0.57 2.76 19.88
N ARG A 274 -1.29 2.12 18.97
CA ARG A 274 -2.07 0.94 19.32
C ARG A 274 -1.28 -0.36 19.32
N TYR A 275 -0.17 -0.40 18.57
CA TYR A 275 0.57 -1.62 18.34
C TYR A 275 2.09 -1.44 18.45
N VAL A 276 2.76 -2.56 18.70
CA VAL A 276 4.17 -2.78 18.38
C VAL A 276 4.23 -3.95 17.40
N VAL A 277 4.90 -3.78 16.27
CA VAL A 277 5.24 -4.89 15.38
C VAL A 277 6.58 -5.44 15.84
N MET A 278 6.63 -6.72 16.17
CA MET A 278 7.85 -7.48 16.41
C MET A 278 8.25 -8.14 15.11
N ASP A 279 9.25 -7.56 14.43
CA ASP A 279 9.70 -8.00 13.12
C ASP A 279 10.64 -9.22 13.20
N ASP A 280 11.33 -9.56 12.12
CA ASP A 280 12.20 -10.73 12.03
C ASP A 280 13.16 -10.83 13.23
N GLY A 281 13.27 -12.04 13.80
CA GLY A 281 14.16 -12.38 14.91
C GLY A 281 13.47 -12.59 16.27
N TRP A 282 12.17 -12.30 16.41
CA TRP A 282 11.44 -12.60 17.65
C TRP A 282 11.31 -14.11 17.92
N SER A 283 11.26 -14.94 16.89
CA SER A 283 11.23 -16.41 16.99
C SER A 283 12.63 -17.01 17.04
N ALA A 284 12.77 -18.19 17.60
CA ALA A 284 14.05 -18.93 17.70
C ALA A 284 14.61 -19.38 16.32
N GLY A 285 13.88 -19.12 15.26
CA GLY A 285 14.25 -19.36 13.85
C GLY A 285 13.02 -19.39 12.98
N HIS A 286 13.17 -19.01 11.70
CA HIS A 286 12.06 -18.80 10.76
C HIS A 286 11.13 -20.01 10.60
N HIS A 287 11.65 -21.25 10.78
CA HIS A 287 10.89 -22.50 10.71
C HIS A 287 10.49 -23.05 12.09
N ARG A 288 10.67 -22.27 13.15
CA ARG A 288 10.26 -22.59 14.52
C ARG A 288 9.34 -21.52 15.10
N PRO A 289 8.20 -21.26 14.44
CA PRO A 289 7.35 -20.10 14.76
C PRO A 289 6.59 -20.23 16.09
N PHE A 290 6.69 -21.35 16.82
CA PHE A 290 6.12 -21.54 18.16
C PHE A 290 7.17 -21.39 19.28
N GLU A 291 8.43 -21.15 18.93
CA GLU A 291 9.52 -20.97 19.88
C GLU A 291 10.01 -19.51 19.80
N THR A 292 10.15 -18.85 20.93
CA THR A 292 10.68 -17.48 20.99
C THR A 292 12.21 -17.47 21.04
N ALA A 293 12.85 -16.40 20.59
CA ALA A 293 14.27 -16.17 20.79
C ALA A 293 14.61 -16.17 22.29
N GLY A 294 15.84 -16.61 22.65
CA GLY A 294 16.19 -16.94 24.01
C GLY A 294 16.05 -15.81 25.06
N ASP A 295 16.12 -14.55 24.62
CA ASP A 295 16.04 -13.38 25.49
C ASP A 295 14.64 -12.73 25.49
N ILE A 296 13.61 -13.44 24.99
CA ILE A 296 12.24 -12.96 24.91
C ILE A 296 11.29 -13.90 25.66
N ASP A 297 10.54 -13.37 26.62
CA ASP A 297 9.34 -13.97 27.21
C ASP A 297 8.11 -13.35 26.55
N LEU A 298 7.66 -13.93 25.42
CA LEU A 298 6.57 -13.40 24.63
C LEU A 298 5.24 -13.32 25.42
N PRO A 299 4.82 -14.34 26.21
CA PRO A 299 3.66 -14.21 27.09
C PRO A 299 3.75 -13.04 28.06
N ALA A 300 4.94 -12.78 28.64
CA ALA A 300 5.14 -11.62 29.51
C ALA A 300 5.04 -10.29 28.75
N LEU A 301 5.58 -10.19 27.53
CA LEU A 301 5.44 -9.00 26.69
C LEU A 301 3.98 -8.74 26.30
N VAL A 302 3.22 -9.78 25.96
CA VAL A 302 1.78 -9.67 25.66
C VAL A 302 1.02 -9.14 26.85
N ALA A 303 1.28 -9.67 28.07
CA ALA A 303 0.67 -9.17 29.29
C ALA A 303 1.06 -7.72 29.58
N TYR A 304 2.34 -7.39 29.42
CA TYR A 304 2.89 -6.04 29.61
C TYR A 304 2.24 -5.01 28.66
N GLY A 305 2.07 -5.38 27.39
CA GLY A 305 1.38 -4.57 26.40
C GLY A 305 -0.11 -4.41 26.71
N ALA A 306 -0.79 -5.50 27.07
CA ALA A 306 -2.21 -5.47 27.39
C ALA A 306 -2.53 -4.53 28.59
N GLU A 307 -1.70 -4.52 29.64
CA GLU A 307 -1.81 -3.61 30.77
C GLU A 307 -1.71 -2.13 30.36
N ARG A 308 -1.07 -1.83 29.22
CA ARG A 308 -0.82 -0.49 28.67
C ARG A 308 -1.72 -0.13 27.49
N GLY A 309 -2.62 -1.06 27.10
CA GLY A 309 -3.49 -0.87 25.93
C GLY A 309 -2.77 -0.98 24.58
N VAL A 310 -1.61 -1.65 24.55
CA VAL A 310 -0.79 -1.86 23.34
C VAL A 310 -0.83 -3.33 22.93
N GLY A 311 -1.22 -3.61 21.69
CA GLY A 311 -1.22 -4.94 21.11
C GLY A 311 0.10 -5.27 20.41
N LEU A 312 0.44 -6.56 20.34
CA LEU A 312 1.60 -7.03 19.58
C LEU A 312 1.16 -7.68 18.27
N ILE A 313 1.89 -7.40 17.19
CA ILE A 313 1.78 -8.01 15.87
C ILE A 313 3.11 -8.70 15.60
N LEU A 314 3.07 -9.96 15.13
CA LEU A 314 4.27 -10.76 14.90
C LEU A 314 4.56 -10.88 13.42
N TRP A 315 5.82 -10.70 13.03
CA TRP A 315 6.29 -11.00 11.69
C TRP A 315 6.47 -12.50 11.47
N ILE A 316 6.16 -12.99 10.28
CA ILE A 316 6.37 -14.37 9.88
C ILE A 316 6.50 -14.49 8.36
N GLY A 317 7.39 -15.36 7.88
CA GLY A 317 7.52 -15.65 6.45
C GLY A 317 6.35 -16.47 5.89
N TYR A 318 6.12 -16.36 4.58
CA TYR A 318 4.99 -16.99 3.88
C TYR A 318 4.88 -18.50 4.09
N LEU A 319 5.93 -19.26 3.78
CA LEU A 319 5.86 -20.74 3.88
C LEU A 319 5.67 -21.26 5.30
N PRO A 320 6.39 -20.74 6.33
CA PRO A 320 6.11 -21.08 7.72
C PRO A 320 4.67 -20.79 8.15
N PHE A 321 4.11 -19.64 7.72
CA PHE A 321 2.71 -19.31 8.01
C PHE A 321 1.74 -20.23 7.27
N ALA A 322 1.89 -20.39 5.96
CA ALA A 322 1.00 -21.21 5.14
C ALA A 322 0.96 -22.68 5.58
N GLY A 323 2.10 -23.21 6.01
CA GLY A 323 2.22 -24.62 6.45
C GLY A 323 1.51 -24.93 7.77
N GLN A 324 1.26 -23.92 8.63
CA GLN A 324 0.73 -24.10 9.99
C GLN A 324 -0.29 -23.02 10.37
N MET A 325 -0.95 -22.43 9.39
CA MET A 325 -1.81 -21.23 9.53
C MET A 325 -2.86 -21.36 10.62
N GLU A 326 -3.61 -22.45 10.63
CA GLU A 326 -4.70 -22.70 11.60
C GLU A 326 -4.14 -22.80 13.03
N GLU A 327 -3.05 -23.52 13.21
CA GLU A 327 -2.41 -23.75 14.52
C GLU A 327 -1.79 -22.45 15.04
N LEU A 328 -1.12 -21.67 14.17
CA LEU A 328 -0.53 -20.38 14.51
C LEU A 328 -1.60 -19.37 14.92
N CYS A 329 -2.66 -19.24 14.12
CA CYS A 329 -3.76 -18.34 14.46
C CYS A 329 -4.42 -18.71 15.79
N ALA A 330 -4.71 -19.99 16.02
CA ALA A 330 -5.31 -20.47 17.27
C ALA A 330 -4.39 -20.24 18.47
N HIS A 331 -3.09 -20.54 18.34
CA HIS A 331 -2.12 -20.40 19.42
C HIS A 331 -1.93 -18.95 19.83
N TYR A 332 -1.64 -18.07 18.86
CA TYR A 332 -1.28 -16.69 19.13
C TYR A 332 -2.47 -15.80 19.47
N SER A 333 -3.64 -16.06 18.91
CA SER A 333 -4.88 -15.41 19.35
C SER A 333 -5.18 -15.70 20.81
N LYS A 334 -5.05 -16.97 21.24
CA LYS A 334 -5.24 -17.38 22.64
C LYS A 334 -4.22 -16.72 23.59
N MET A 335 -3.01 -16.49 23.12
CA MET A 335 -1.97 -15.77 23.87
C MET A 335 -2.27 -14.28 24.02
N GLY A 336 -3.03 -13.68 23.11
CA GLY A 336 -3.39 -12.26 23.07
C GLY A 336 -2.67 -11.44 22.00
N ILE A 337 -1.97 -12.09 21.08
CA ILE A 337 -1.42 -11.44 19.87
C ILE A 337 -2.57 -10.88 19.02
N ARG A 338 -2.33 -9.75 18.36
CA ARG A 338 -3.35 -9.01 17.61
C ARG A 338 -3.29 -9.23 16.09
N GLY A 339 -2.23 -9.80 15.58
CA GLY A 339 -2.09 -10.04 14.14
C GLY A 339 -0.74 -10.56 13.70
N PHE A 340 -0.62 -10.74 12.40
CA PHE A 340 0.64 -11.11 11.76
C PHE A 340 0.99 -10.14 10.61
N LYS A 341 2.28 -9.81 10.51
CA LYS A 341 2.92 -9.29 9.30
C LYS A 341 3.46 -10.51 8.56
N VAL A 342 2.80 -10.88 7.45
CA VAL A 342 3.18 -12.07 6.66
C VAL A 342 3.96 -11.64 5.43
N ASP A 343 5.17 -12.16 5.26
CA ASP A 343 6.14 -11.64 4.29
C ASP A 343 6.64 -12.70 3.30
N PHE A 344 7.23 -12.25 2.17
CA PHE A 344 7.87 -13.08 1.14
C PHE A 344 6.91 -13.97 0.33
N MET A 345 5.72 -13.48 0.03
CA MET A 345 4.78 -14.16 -0.87
C MET A 345 5.23 -14.12 -2.34
N ASP A 346 5.67 -12.97 -2.81
CA ASP A 346 6.42 -12.69 -4.06
C ASP A 346 5.82 -13.27 -5.34
N ARG A 347 4.52 -13.49 -5.39
CA ARG A 347 3.78 -14.03 -6.54
C ARG A 347 2.35 -13.51 -6.54
N ASP A 348 1.64 -13.72 -7.66
CA ASP A 348 0.21 -13.45 -7.82
C ASP A 348 -0.49 -14.49 -8.71
N ASP A 349 0.05 -15.72 -8.81
CA ASP A 349 -0.63 -16.85 -9.44
C ASP A 349 -1.87 -17.29 -8.67
N GLN A 350 -2.70 -18.15 -9.27
CA GLN A 350 -3.94 -18.61 -8.65
C GLN A 350 -3.74 -19.18 -7.24
N LEU A 351 -2.70 -19.96 -7.00
CA LEU A 351 -2.48 -20.59 -5.68
C LEU A 351 -2.16 -19.56 -4.61
N LEU A 352 -1.44 -18.49 -4.96
CA LEU A 352 -1.16 -17.42 -4.02
C LEU A 352 -2.39 -16.55 -3.75
N THR A 353 -3.19 -16.25 -4.76
CA THR A 353 -4.44 -15.50 -4.54
C THR A 353 -5.43 -16.29 -3.69
N ASP A 354 -5.50 -17.63 -3.87
CA ASP A 354 -6.26 -18.52 -2.98
C ASP A 354 -5.76 -18.46 -1.54
N PHE A 355 -4.44 -18.51 -1.35
CA PHE A 355 -3.81 -18.39 -0.03
C PHE A 355 -4.18 -17.08 0.67
N VAL A 356 -4.14 -15.93 -0.04
CA VAL A 356 -4.48 -14.62 0.55
C VAL A 356 -5.91 -14.62 1.12
N TYR A 357 -6.88 -15.14 0.37
CA TYR A 357 -8.26 -15.22 0.85
C TYR A 357 -8.44 -16.26 1.96
N GLU A 358 -7.72 -17.37 1.93
CA GLU A 358 -7.71 -18.36 3.00
C GLU A 358 -7.11 -17.79 4.29
N ALA A 359 -5.97 -17.11 4.19
CA ALA A 359 -5.30 -16.43 5.31
C ALA A 359 -6.22 -15.37 5.93
N ALA A 360 -6.84 -14.52 5.10
CA ALA A 360 -7.78 -13.50 5.53
C ALA A 360 -8.94 -14.10 6.33
N ARG A 361 -9.58 -15.14 5.79
CA ARG A 361 -10.70 -15.85 6.43
C ARG A 361 -10.27 -16.55 7.72
N THR A 362 -9.12 -17.22 7.71
CA THR A 362 -8.61 -17.96 8.87
C THR A 362 -8.23 -17.00 9.99
N ALA A 363 -7.44 -15.97 9.71
CA ALA A 363 -7.09 -14.96 10.70
C ALA A 363 -8.32 -14.26 11.29
N ALA A 364 -9.34 -13.94 10.47
CA ALA A 364 -10.58 -13.34 10.94
C ALA A 364 -11.34 -14.23 11.95
N ARG A 365 -11.37 -15.55 11.75
CA ARG A 365 -12.01 -16.50 12.71
C ARG A 365 -11.37 -16.44 14.10
N TYR A 366 -10.11 -16.04 14.17
CA TYR A 366 -9.36 -15.93 15.42
C TYR A 366 -9.20 -14.47 15.90
N GLY A 367 -9.86 -13.51 15.25
CA GLY A 367 -9.78 -12.09 15.61
C GLY A 367 -8.39 -11.49 15.40
N LEU A 368 -7.69 -11.89 14.33
CA LEU A 368 -6.33 -11.47 14.02
C LEU A 368 -6.29 -10.58 12.77
N LEU A 369 -5.50 -9.52 12.85
CA LEU A 369 -5.15 -8.64 11.73
C LEU A 369 -4.08 -9.28 10.85
N LEU A 370 -4.08 -8.92 9.58
CA LEU A 370 -3.01 -9.24 8.64
C LEU A 370 -2.47 -7.98 7.98
N ASP A 371 -1.15 -7.86 7.96
CA ASP A 371 -0.37 -6.95 7.14
C ASP A 371 0.46 -7.82 6.17
N LEU A 372 0.30 -7.60 4.87
CA LEU A 372 0.84 -8.50 3.84
C LEU A 372 2.02 -7.84 3.13
N HIS A 373 3.18 -8.47 3.19
CA HIS A 373 4.45 -8.03 2.60
C HIS A 373 4.94 -8.97 1.50
N GLY A 374 5.85 -8.49 0.63
CA GLY A 374 6.23 -9.24 -0.56
C GLY A 374 5.02 -9.63 -1.40
N ILE A 375 4.05 -8.75 -1.54
CA ILE A 375 2.71 -9.02 -2.08
C ILE A 375 2.37 -8.06 -3.22
N TYR A 376 1.53 -8.49 -4.15
CA TYR A 376 0.94 -7.63 -5.16
C TYR A 376 0.04 -6.54 -4.54
N LYS A 377 -0.24 -5.47 -5.30
CA LYS A 377 -1.17 -4.40 -4.87
C LYS A 377 -2.49 -4.95 -4.34
N PRO A 378 -3.19 -4.27 -3.43
CA PRO A 378 -4.56 -4.63 -3.04
C PRO A 378 -5.47 -4.69 -4.26
N THR A 379 -6.42 -5.62 -4.24
CA THR A 379 -7.41 -5.80 -5.31
C THR A 379 -8.84 -5.78 -4.80
N GLY A 380 -9.02 -5.34 -3.54
CA GLY A 380 -10.32 -5.26 -2.89
C GLY A 380 -10.54 -6.29 -1.77
N VAL A 381 -9.56 -7.17 -1.49
CA VAL A 381 -9.68 -8.13 -0.38
C VAL A 381 -9.89 -7.42 0.96
N GLN A 382 -9.34 -6.23 1.16
CA GLN A 382 -9.54 -5.40 2.36
C GLN A 382 -10.98 -4.89 2.54
N ARG A 383 -11.82 -4.90 1.49
CA ARG A 383 -13.27 -4.69 1.62
C ARG A 383 -13.97 -5.98 1.97
N THR A 384 -13.57 -7.10 1.37
CA THR A 384 -14.17 -8.42 1.57
C THR A 384 -13.82 -9.01 2.94
N TYR A 385 -12.56 -8.80 3.37
CA TYR A 385 -12.00 -9.20 4.66
C TYR A 385 -11.22 -8.03 5.27
N PRO A 386 -11.89 -7.12 6.00
CA PRO A 386 -11.27 -5.91 6.54
C PRO A 386 -10.15 -6.14 7.57
N ASN A 387 -9.98 -7.37 8.05
CA ASN A 387 -8.86 -7.75 8.89
C ASN A 387 -7.53 -7.84 8.12
N VAL A 388 -7.54 -7.88 6.78
CA VAL A 388 -6.35 -7.59 5.96
C VAL A 388 -6.22 -6.08 5.91
N ILE A 389 -5.50 -5.55 6.90
CA ILE A 389 -5.57 -4.13 7.22
C ILE A 389 -4.57 -3.28 6.44
N ASN A 390 -3.46 -3.89 5.99
CA ASN A 390 -2.46 -3.19 5.18
C ASN A 390 -1.73 -4.13 4.22
N PHE A 391 -1.01 -3.52 3.26
CA PHE A 391 -0.30 -4.21 2.19
C PHE A 391 0.97 -3.43 1.82
N GLU A 392 2.07 -4.13 1.60
CA GLU A 392 3.24 -3.56 0.97
C GLU A 392 3.02 -3.39 -0.56
N GLY A 393 3.66 -4.18 -1.41
CA GLY A 393 3.61 -4.06 -2.87
C GLY A 393 3.96 -2.64 -3.35
N VAL A 394 5.00 -2.04 -2.76
CA VAL A 394 5.43 -0.66 -2.94
C VAL A 394 6.94 -0.57 -2.72
N HIS A 395 7.64 0.30 -3.46
CA HIS A 395 9.02 0.66 -3.16
C HIS A 395 9.04 1.56 -1.92
N GLY A 396 8.86 0.93 -0.74
CA GLY A 396 8.71 1.60 0.55
C GLY A 396 9.99 2.20 1.10
N LEU A 397 9.90 2.83 2.27
CA LEU A 397 11.06 3.46 2.91
C LEU A 397 12.12 2.43 3.36
N GLU A 398 11.78 1.15 3.42
CA GLU A 398 12.75 0.07 3.65
C GLU A 398 13.88 0.07 2.62
N GLN A 399 13.56 0.38 1.38
CA GLN A 399 14.49 0.35 0.26
C GLN A 399 15.68 1.31 0.42
N VAL A 400 15.55 2.40 1.16
CA VAL A 400 16.65 3.35 1.41
C VAL A 400 17.81 2.75 2.21
N LYS A 401 17.62 1.58 2.85
CA LYS A 401 18.66 0.88 3.59
C LYS A 401 19.73 0.28 2.68
N TRP A 402 19.39 -0.09 1.44
CA TRP A 402 20.27 -0.82 0.52
C TRP A 402 20.19 -0.39 -0.95
N SER A 403 19.16 0.35 -1.35
CA SER A 403 19.05 0.81 -2.75
C SER A 403 20.24 1.63 -3.18
N PRO A 404 20.69 1.50 -4.43
CA PRO A 404 21.71 2.39 -4.99
C PRO A 404 21.35 3.87 -4.76
N VAL A 405 22.38 4.71 -4.57
CA VAL A 405 22.22 6.15 -4.28
C VAL A 405 21.50 6.90 -5.41
N GLU A 406 21.51 6.36 -6.62
CA GLU A 406 20.83 6.89 -7.81
C GLU A 406 19.31 6.66 -7.80
N VAL A 407 18.81 5.76 -6.96
CA VAL A 407 17.35 5.52 -6.82
C VAL A 407 16.70 6.75 -6.23
N ASP A 408 15.72 7.28 -6.96
CA ASP A 408 15.04 8.53 -6.63
C ASP A 408 13.75 8.26 -5.86
N GLN A 409 13.87 8.09 -4.53
CA GLN A 409 12.75 7.89 -3.63
C GLN A 409 11.82 9.12 -3.59
N VAL A 410 12.38 10.31 -3.73
CA VAL A 410 11.59 11.56 -3.66
C VAL A 410 10.63 11.68 -4.84
N THR A 411 11.06 11.35 -6.06
CA THR A 411 10.17 11.31 -7.22
C THR A 411 9.18 10.14 -7.13
N TYR A 412 9.63 8.99 -6.62
CA TYR A 412 8.75 7.84 -6.38
C TYR A 412 7.58 8.20 -5.44
N ASP A 413 7.85 8.87 -4.33
CA ASP A 413 6.85 9.25 -3.32
C ASP A 413 5.77 10.23 -3.83
N VAL A 414 6.03 10.97 -4.89
CA VAL A 414 5.05 11.84 -5.57
C VAL A 414 4.52 11.23 -6.87
N THR A 415 4.82 9.96 -7.12
CA THR A 415 4.29 9.14 -8.23
C THR A 415 3.34 8.07 -7.71
N MET A 416 3.76 7.34 -6.69
CA MET A 416 3.06 6.20 -6.09
C MET A 416 1.63 6.52 -5.63
N PRO A 417 1.33 7.68 -5.03
CA PRO A 417 -0.03 8.01 -4.58
C PRO A 417 -1.08 8.06 -5.69
N PHE A 418 -0.66 8.29 -6.92
CA PHE A 418 -1.56 8.33 -8.09
C PHE A 418 -1.75 6.96 -8.72
N ILE A 419 -0.76 6.08 -8.63
CA ILE A 419 -0.73 4.79 -9.32
C ILE A 419 -1.01 3.66 -8.34
N ARG A 420 -0.08 3.38 -7.42
CA ARG A 420 -0.19 2.25 -6.48
C ARG A 420 -1.36 2.41 -5.50
N MET A 421 -1.54 3.62 -4.94
CA MET A 421 -2.57 3.85 -3.93
C MET A 421 -4.01 3.90 -4.49
N MET A 422 -4.21 4.00 -5.82
CA MET A 422 -5.55 3.82 -6.38
C MET A 422 -6.10 2.41 -6.14
N ALA A 423 -5.22 1.44 -5.96
CA ALA A 423 -5.58 0.05 -5.67
C ALA A 423 -6.01 -0.17 -4.20
N GLY A 424 -5.52 0.64 -3.27
CA GLY A 424 -5.83 0.53 -1.85
C GLY A 424 -4.68 0.96 -0.94
N PRO A 425 -4.76 0.64 0.37
CA PRO A 425 -3.80 1.06 1.38
C PRO A 425 -2.38 0.58 1.10
N VAL A 426 -1.41 1.24 1.74
CA VAL A 426 0.00 0.98 1.52
C VAL A 426 0.77 0.98 2.84
N ASP A 427 1.51 -0.09 3.11
CA ASP A 427 2.52 -0.10 4.16
C ASP A 427 3.86 0.40 3.60
N TYR A 428 4.00 1.72 3.61
CA TYR A 428 5.20 2.42 3.11
C TYR A 428 6.29 2.53 4.16
N THR A 429 5.96 2.35 5.43
CA THR A 429 6.88 2.44 6.58
C THR A 429 7.53 3.82 6.77
N GLN A 430 6.75 4.89 6.64
CA GLN A 430 7.21 6.28 6.77
C GLN A 430 7.59 6.68 8.21
N GLY A 431 8.18 7.88 8.34
CA GLY A 431 8.40 8.54 9.61
C GLY A 431 9.86 8.72 10.02
N ALA A 432 10.80 8.57 9.10
CA ALA A 432 12.21 8.78 9.40
C ALA A 432 12.49 10.17 9.96
N MET A 433 13.19 10.24 11.08
CA MET A 433 13.67 11.48 11.69
C MET A 433 15.12 11.78 11.31
N ARG A 434 15.83 10.85 10.69
CA ARG A 434 17.08 11.10 9.98
C ARG A 434 16.76 11.36 8.50
N ASN A 435 16.97 12.60 8.07
CA ASN A 435 16.58 13.09 6.75
C ASN A 435 17.77 13.64 6.01
N ALA A 436 17.88 13.41 4.71
CA ALA A 436 19.00 13.84 3.87
C ALA A 436 18.55 14.57 2.62
N VAL A 437 19.21 15.69 2.30
CA VAL A 437 19.17 16.26 0.97
C VAL A 437 19.86 15.33 -0.03
N ARG A 438 19.61 15.48 -1.31
CA ARG A 438 20.07 14.56 -2.36
C ARG A 438 21.58 14.27 -2.27
N GLU A 439 22.39 15.31 -2.05
CA GLU A 439 23.86 15.22 -2.02
C GLU A 439 24.40 14.52 -0.77
N ASN A 440 23.62 14.45 0.29
CA ASN A 440 24.03 13.88 1.58
C ASN A 440 23.44 12.49 1.83
N PHE A 441 22.51 12.06 0.98
CA PHE A 441 21.91 10.74 1.11
C PHE A 441 22.93 9.64 0.81
N ARG A 442 22.90 8.59 1.60
CA ARG A 442 23.58 7.33 1.37
C ARG A 442 22.79 6.17 1.98
N PRO A 443 22.72 5.02 1.32
CA PRO A 443 22.10 3.83 1.91
C PRO A 443 22.96 3.36 3.09
N VAL A 444 22.30 3.15 4.23
CA VAL A 444 22.91 2.64 5.46
C VAL A 444 21.92 1.72 6.14
N ASN A 445 22.32 0.49 6.41
CA ASN A 445 21.42 -0.50 6.98
C ASN A 445 21.14 -0.24 8.49
N GLY A 446 22.17 0.03 9.29
CA GLY A 446 22.05 0.13 10.75
C GLY A 446 21.51 1.47 11.25
N GLU A 447 21.76 2.57 10.56
CA GLU A 447 21.23 3.91 10.88
C GLU A 447 20.68 4.57 9.62
N PRO A 448 19.59 4.05 9.06
CA PRO A 448 19.05 4.53 7.79
C PRO A 448 18.56 5.98 7.86
N MET A 449 18.46 6.61 6.71
CA MET A 449 17.96 7.97 6.54
C MET A 449 17.03 8.04 5.34
N SER A 450 16.01 8.90 5.40
CA SER A 450 15.17 9.17 4.23
C SER A 450 15.83 10.16 3.28
N GLN A 451 15.47 10.08 2.00
CA GLN A 451 15.67 11.17 1.06
C GLN A 451 14.59 12.25 1.26
N GLY A 452 14.95 13.53 1.04
CA GLY A 452 14.05 14.67 1.21
C GLY A 452 13.97 15.19 2.65
N THR A 453 13.05 16.15 2.88
CA THR A 453 13.00 16.89 4.14
C THR A 453 12.22 16.17 5.25
N ARG A 454 12.36 16.67 6.49
CA ARG A 454 11.59 16.27 7.66
C ARG A 454 10.09 16.47 7.42
N CYS A 455 9.69 17.63 6.88
CA CYS A 455 8.28 17.94 6.64
C CYS A 455 7.64 17.03 5.60
N ARG A 456 8.44 16.49 4.64
CA ARG A 456 7.98 15.44 3.75
C ARG A 456 7.56 14.18 4.52
N GLN A 457 8.35 13.73 5.50
CA GLN A 457 8.02 12.57 6.33
C GLN A 457 6.73 12.78 7.15
N LEU A 458 6.51 14.00 7.64
CA LEU A 458 5.26 14.35 8.32
C LEU A 458 4.07 14.34 7.34
N ALA A 459 4.25 14.88 6.13
CA ALA A 459 3.22 14.91 5.09
C ALA A 459 2.78 13.51 4.66
N GLN A 460 3.68 12.52 4.64
CA GLN A 460 3.38 11.14 4.26
C GLN A 460 2.30 10.50 5.14
N TYR A 461 2.23 10.83 6.44
CA TYR A 461 1.15 10.36 7.32
C TYR A 461 -0.24 10.89 6.94
N VAL A 462 -0.30 12.00 6.21
CA VAL A 462 -1.56 12.56 5.71
C VAL A 462 -1.84 12.10 4.27
N VAL A 463 -0.81 12.04 3.42
CA VAL A 463 -0.95 11.72 2.00
C VAL A 463 -1.19 10.23 1.78
N PHE A 464 -0.43 9.36 2.47
CA PHE A 464 -0.52 7.92 2.28
C PHE A 464 -1.72 7.33 3.04
N ASP A 465 -2.36 6.34 2.44
CA ASP A 465 -3.50 5.64 3.03
C ASP A 465 -3.00 4.37 3.69
N ALA A 466 -3.00 4.34 5.02
CA ALA A 466 -2.48 3.22 5.81
C ALA A 466 -3.29 3.07 7.11
N PRO A 467 -4.34 2.23 7.12
CA PRO A 467 -5.13 1.96 8.32
C PRO A 467 -4.30 1.36 9.47
N LEU A 468 -3.28 0.58 9.16
CA LEU A 468 -2.18 0.24 10.06
C LEU A 468 -0.94 1.01 9.60
N SER A 469 -0.50 2.00 10.36
CA SER A 469 0.58 2.90 9.92
C SER A 469 1.78 2.81 10.85
N MET A 470 2.93 2.47 10.28
CA MET A 470 4.17 2.27 11.04
C MET A 470 4.86 3.60 11.38
N LEU A 471 5.53 3.63 12.54
CA LEU A 471 6.57 4.59 12.88
C LEU A 471 7.91 3.86 12.74
N CYS A 472 8.66 4.17 11.68
CA CYS A 472 9.85 3.39 11.30
C CYS A 472 11.10 3.72 12.12
N ASP A 473 11.22 4.92 12.69
CA ASP A 473 12.43 5.31 13.46
C ASP A 473 12.37 4.85 14.91
N ALA A 474 13.51 4.89 15.60
CA ALA A 474 13.60 4.43 16.98
C ALA A 474 12.85 5.38 17.96
N PRO A 475 12.22 4.86 19.02
CA PRO A 475 11.61 5.66 20.06
C PRO A 475 12.50 6.80 20.58
N SER A 476 13.76 6.51 20.91
CA SER A 476 14.72 7.52 21.38
C SER A 476 15.02 8.63 20.36
N GLN A 477 14.82 8.37 19.06
CA GLN A 477 14.95 9.37 18.00
C GLN A 477 13.69 10.25 17.93
N TYR A 478 12.50 9.66 18.05
CA TYR A 478 11.24 10.41 18.12
C TYR A 478 11.12 11.29 19.35
N GLU A 479 11.56 10.80 20.52
CA GLU A 479 11.54 11.55 21.79
C GLU A 479 12.38 12.84 21.73
N ARG A 480 13.42 12.90 20.92
CA ARG A 480 14.20 14.12 20.64
C ARG A 480 13.51 15.11 19.72
N GLU A 481 12.54 14.64 18.96
CA GLU A 481 11.77 15.40 17.98
C GLU A 481 10.30 15.49 18.42
N GLU A 482 10.07 15.85 19.68
CA GLU A 482 8.78 15.80 20.37
C GLU A 482 7.63 16.46 19.60
N GLU A 483 7.89 17.60 18.94
CA GLU A 483 6.86 18.30 18.14
C GLU A 483 6.42 17.45 16.93
N CYS A 484 7.37 16.84 16.23
CA CYS A 484 7.11 15.94 15.11
C CYS A 484 6.38 14.68 15.58
N LEU A 485 6.85 14.07 16.68
CA LEU A 485 6.20 12.90 17.28
C LEU A 485 4.74 13.20 17.65
N ARG A 486 4.48 14.33 18.30
CA ARG A 486 3.13 14.74 18.71
C ARG A 486 2.21 14.91 17.49
N PHE A 487 2.72 15.52 16.42
CA PHE A 487 1.97 15.62 15.17
C PHE A 487 1.65 14.23 14.59
N ILE A 488 2.68 13.38 14.42
CA ILE A 488 2.52 12.02 13.88
C ILE A 488 1.51 11.23 14.73
N ALA A 489 1.67 11.22 16.04
CA ALA A 489 0.78 10.52 16.97
C ALA A 489 -0.68 10.99 16.85
N GLY A 490 -0.90 12.28 16.61
CA GLY A 490 -2.22 12.90 16.47
C GLY A 490 -2.90 12.70 15.12
N VAL A 491 -2.18 12.33 14.05
CA VAL A 491 -2.78 12.10 12.72
C VAL A 491 -3.60 10.80 12.74
N PRO A 492 -4.87 10.77 12.32
CA PRO A 492 -5.64 9.53 12.20
C PRO A 492 -5.09 8.59 11.13
N THR A 493 -5.49 7.32 11.19
CA THR A 493 -5.16 6.30 10.19
C THR A 493 -6.34 5.92 9.30
N VAL A 494 -7.55 6.37 9.65
CA VAL A 494 -8.77 6.22 8.86
C VAL A 494 -9.50 7.56 8.79
N TRP A 495 -10.28 7.76 7.73
CA TRP A 495 -10.76 9.07 7.36
C TRP A 495 -12.24 9.10 6.99
N ASP A 496 -12.91 10.19 7.33
CA ASP A 496 -14.28 10.45 6.87
C ASP A 496 -14.32 10.97 5.44
N GLN A 497 -13.30 11.77 5.07
CA GLN A 497 -13.23 12.39 3.77
C GLN A 497 -11.77 12.61 3.34
N THR A 498 -11.51 12.41 2.05
CA THR A 498 -10.23 12.74 1.41
C THR A 498 -10.48 13.57 0.17
N ARG A 499 -9.67 14.64 -0.01
CA ARG A 499 -9.63 15.51 -1.20
C ARG A 499 -8.17 15.68 -1.62
N VAL A 500 -7.88 15.51 -2.89
CA VAL A 500 -6.59 15.90 -3.46
C VAL A 500 -6.75 17.30 -4.03
N LEU A 501 -6.07 18.26 -3.42
CA LEU A 501 -6.19 19.68 -3.74
C LEU A 501 -5.31 20.05 -4.93
N GLU A 502 -4.12 19.46 -5.02
CA GLU A 502 -3.18 19.62 -6.14
C GLU A 502 -2.49 18.27 -6.39
N GLY A 503 -2.25 17.93 -7.65
CA GLY A 503 -1.59 16.69 -8.00
C GLY A 503 -1.01 16.69 -9.40
N GLU A 504 0.27 16.30 -9.50
CA GLU A 504 1.00 16.10 -10.75
C GLU A 504 1.98 14.94 -10.56
N VAL A 505 1.73 13.83 -11.26
CA VAL A 505 2.53 12.60 -11.14
C VAL A 505 4.02 12.86 -11.38
N GLY A 506 4.85 12.45 -10.43
CA GLY A 506 6.30 12.68 -10.45
C GLY A 506 6.74 14.06 -9.99
N HIS A 507 5.80 14.97 -9.71
CA HIS A 507 6.12 16.36 -9.39
C HIS A 507 5.62 16.80 -8.02
N CYS A 508 4.34 16.65 -7.71
CA CYS A 508 3.80 17.07 -6.42
C CYS A 508 2.45 16.42 -6.12
N ILE A 509 2.09 16.41 -4.84
CA ILE A 509 0.76 16.09 -4.37
C ILE A 509 0.44 16.88 -3.11
N VAL A 510 -0.81 17.39 -3.02
CA VAL A 510 -1.38 18.02 -1.82
C VAL A 510 -2.71 17.36 -1.52
N THR A 511 -2.82 16.76 -0.34
CA THR A 511 -4.01 16.03 0.08
C THR A 511 -4.56 16.62 1.37
N ALA A 512 -5.87 16.88 1.41
CA ALA A 512 -6.61 17.25 2.61
C ALA A 512 -7.50 16.07 3.04
N ARG A 513 -7.48 15.74 4.33
CA ARG A 513 -8.26 14.63 4.91
C ARG A 513 -8.96 15.08 6.19
N ARG A 514 -10.18 14.59 6.41
CA ARG A 514 -10.98 14.91 7.59
C ARG A 514 -11.23 13.68 8.44
N SER A 515 -11.09 13.85 9.75
CA SER A 515 -11.56 12.88 10.75
C SER A 515 -12.29 13.65 11.86
N GLY A 516 -13.56 13.35 12.06
CA GLY A 516 -14.44 14.16 12.91
C GLY A 516 -14.51 15.61 12.42
N GLU A 517 -14.21 16.55 13.30
CA GLU A 517 -14.19 17.98 13.01
C GLU A 517 -12.80 18.51 12.61
N VAL A 518 -11.77 17.67 12.60
CA VAL A 518 -10.39 18.05 12.34
C VAL A 518 -10.00 17.72 10.92
N TRP A 519 -9.40 18.69 10.23
CA TRP A 519 -8.77 18.49 8.94
C TRP A 519 -7.25 18.39 9.07
N TYR A 520 -6.68 17.57 8.25
CA TYR A 520 -5.23 17.42 8.08
C TYR A 520 -4.88 17.64 6.62
N VAL A 521 -3.81 18.39 6.37
CA VAL A 521 -3.30 18.63 5.01
C VAL A 521 -1.85 18.22 4.96
N GLY A 522 -1.50 17.41 3.96
CA GLY A 522 -0.12 17.01 3.66
C GLY A 522 0.23 17.38 2.23
N GLY A 523 1.38 18.01 2.03
CA GLY A 523 1.89 18.35 0.70
C GLY A 523 3.33 17.94 0.52
N MET A 524 3.66 17.40 -0.66
CA MET A 524 5.02 16.98 -1.03
C MET A 524 5.37 17.44 -2.43
N THR A 525 6.65 17.75 -2.67
CA THR A 525 7.19 18.06 -3.99
C THR A 525 8.33 17.11 -4.37
N GLY A 526 8.58 16.95 -5.67
CA GLY A 526 9.79 16.31 -6.19
C GLY A 526 11.06 17.13 -5.89
N TRP A 527 12.15 16.89 -6.61
CA TRP A 527 13.40 17.63 -6.40
C TRP A 527 13.39 19.10 -6.89
N LYS A 528 12.27 19.58 -7.39
CA LYS A 528 12.10 20.99 -7.74
C LYS A 528 11.40 21.73 -6.60
N ALA A 529 12.02 22.80 -6.09
CA ALA A 529 11.38 23.69 -5.11
C ALA A 529 10.06 24.24 -5.68
N ARG A 530 9.05 24.37 -4.82
CA ARG A 530 7.71 24.80 -5.21
C ARG A 530 7.11 25.70 -4.12
N THR A 531 6.28 26.66 -4.53
CA THR A 531 5.34 27.33 -3.64
C THR A 531 3.96 26.73 -3.90
N VAL A 532 3.34 26.21 -2.87
CA VAL A 532 1.95 25.71 -2.90
C VAL A 532 1.06 26.80 -2.36
N HIS A 533 0.06 27.19 -3.13
CA HIS A 533 -1.03 28.03 -2.63
C HIS A 533 -2.12 27.13 -2.04
N LEU A 534 -2.14 27.02 -0.71
CA LEU A 534 -3.17 26.25 0.00
C LEU A 534 -4.46 27.09 0.07
N ASP A 535 -5.37 26.84 -0.85
CA ASP A 535 -6.73 27.39 -0.81
C ASP A 535 -7.54 26.64 0.26
N LEU A 536 -8.08 27.38 1.24
CA LEU A 536 -8.89 26.84 2.32
C LEU A 536 -10.39 26.76 2.00
N SER A 537 -10.82 27.08 0.79
CA SER A 537 -12.23 27.05 0.35
C SER A 537 -12.90 25.67 0.43
N PHE A 538 -12.13 24.60 0.64
CA PHE A 538 -12.66 23.27 0.92
C PHE A 538 -13.25 23.14 2.34
N LEU A 539 -12.94 24.07 3.25
CA LEU A 539 -13.47 24.15 4.60
C LEU A 539 -14.85 24.85 4.60
N PRO A 540 -15.74 24.51 5.53
CA PRO A 540 -16.92 25.35 5.80
C PRO A 540 -16.51 26.78 6.20
N GLU A 541 -17.40 27.73 5.99
CA GLU A 541 -17.19 29.13 6.43
C GLU A 541 -16.83 29.20 7.93
N GLY A 542 -15.88 30.08 8.26
CA GLY A 542 -15.43 30.33 9.63
C GLY A 542 -13.94 30.51 9.77
N THR A 543 -13.52 30.74 10.99
CA THR A 543 -12.12 30.92 11.39
C THR A 543 -11.55 29.59 11.89
N TYR A 544 -10.29 29.32 11.58
CA TYR A 544 -9.62 28.08 11.88
C TYR A 544 -8.24 28.33 12.49
N ASP A 545 -7.88 27.51 13.47
CA ASP A 545 -6.51 27.40 13.98
C ASP A 545 -5.77 26.37 13.13
N VAL A 546 -4.66 26.79 12.53
CA VAL A 546 -3.82 26.00 11.62
C VAL A 546 -2.46 25.80 12.27
N GLU A 547 -2.19 24.58 12.76
CA GLU A 547 -0.86 24.14 13.16
C GLU A 547 -0.13 23.64 11.93
N LEU A 548 0.88 24.38 11.48
CA LEU A 548 1.62 24.13 10.24
C LEU A 548 3.07 23.76 10.52
N PHE A 549 3.51 22.63 9.98
CA PHE A 549 4.90 22.22 9.85
C PHE A 549 5.35 22.41 8.40
N ARG A 550 6.34 23.24 8.16
CA ARG A 550 6.86 23.51 6.82
C ARG A 550 8.38 23.55 6.80
N ASP A 551 8.94 23.35 5.61
CA ASP A 551 10.38 23.41 5.40
C ASP A 551 10.96 24.74 5.91
N GLY A 552 12.08 24.65 6.63
CA GLY A 552 12.81 25.81 7.15
C GLY A 552 13.64 26.49 6.07
N ALA A 553 14.16 27.67 6.38
CA ALA A 553 14.95 28.48 5.45
C ALA A 553 16.23 27.77 4.93
N ASN A 554 16.75 26.80 5.70
CA ASN A 554 17.95 26.03 5.35
C ASN A 554 17.63 24.59 4.89
N ALA A 555 16.37 24.21 4.69
CA ALA A 555 15.97 22.85 4.35
C ALA A 555 16.63 22.33 3.06
N ARG A 556 17.00 23.22 2.13
CA ARG A 556 17.79 22.88 0.92
C ARG A 556 19.18 22.30 1.20
N ARG A 557 19.73 22.50 2.41
CA ARG A 557 21.06 22.07 2.83
C ARG A 557 21.03 21.15 4.02
N ILE A 558 20.03 21.33 4.88
CA ILE A 558 19.81 20.59 6.13
C ILE A 558 18.38 20.06 6.11
N ALA A 559 18.19 18.87 5.61
CA ALA A 559 16.87 18.28 5.37
C ALA A 559 15.94 18.21 6.60
N ARG A 560 16.52 18.25 7.79
CA ARG A 560 15.79 18.28 9.07
C ARG A 560 15.41 19.70 9.54
N ASP A 561 15.78 20.76 8.79
CA ASP A 561 15.41 22.13 9.14
C ASP A 561 13.93 22.37 8.80
N TYR A 562 13.13 22.63 9.81
CA TYR A 562 11.69 22.90 9.68
C TYR A 562 11.26 24.04 10.60
N ARG A 563 10.06 24.56 10.35
CA ARG A 563 9.37 25.52 11.21
C ARG A 563 8.00 24.98 11.55
N ARG A 564 7.63 25.10 12.83
CA ARG A 564 6.27 24.93 13.32
C ARG A 564 5.66 26.28 13.59
N GLU A 565 4.49 26.54 13.03
CA GLU A 565 3.75 27.79 13.19
C GLU A 565 2.30 27.48 13.56
N VAL A 566 1.68 28.34 14.36
CA VAL A 566 0.24 28.28 14.65
C VAL A 566 -0.35 29.57 14.16
N LEU A 567 -1.27 29.47 13.22
CA LEU A 567 -1.90 30.61 12.54
C LEU A 567 -3.42 30.53 12.78
N THR A 568 -4.07 31.68 12.85
CA THR A 568 -5.54 31.74 12.83
C THR A 568 -5.94 32.39 11.51
N LEU A 569 -6.68 31.66 10.66
CA LEU A 569 -7.05 32.06 9.30
C LEU A 569 -8.55 31.91 9.09
N ASP A 570 -9.13 32.77 8.29
CA ASP A 570 -10.49 32.60 7.78
C ASP A 570 -10.49 31.61 6.59
N ALA A 571 -11.58 30.85 6.42
CA ALA A 571 -11.69 29.88 5.33
C ALA A 571 -11.64 30.51 3.93
N SER A 572 -11.91 31.83 3.83
CA SER A 572 -11.77 32.62 2.58
C SER A 572 -10.34 33.05 2.28
N GLU A 573 -9.42 32.87 3.24
CA GLU A 573 -8.01 33.20 3.07
C GLU A 573 -7.25 31.99 2.53
N GLY A 574 -6.20 32.22 1.75
CA GLY A 574 -5.26 31.20 1.33
C GLY A 574 -3.94 31.34 2.09
N LEU A 575 -3.09 30.32 2.00
CA LEU A 575 -1.76 30.32 2.59
C LEU A 575 -0.72 29.85 1.57
N ASP A 576 0.30 30.66 1.33
CA ASP A 576 1.43 30.26 0.51
C ASP A 576 2.46 29.49 1.36
N VAL A 577 2.77 28.27 0.95
CA VAL A 577 3.74 27.39 1.62
C VAL A 577 4.89 27.09 0.68
N GLU A 578 6.09 27.54 1.05
CA GLU A 578 7.31 27.26 0.29
C GLU A 578 7.85 25.87 0.67
N LEU A 579 8.14 25.04 -0.35
CA LEU A 579 8.74 23.73 -0.22
C LEU A 579 10.15 23.73 -0.82
N ALA A 580 11.12 23.20 -0.09
CA ALA A 580 12.46 22.96 -0.56
C ALA A 580 12.48 21.83 -1.62
N PRO A 581 13.59 21.61 -2.36
CA PRO A 581 13.77 20.41 -3.18
C PRO A 581 13.61 19.14 -2.33
N GLY A 582 12.74 18.21 -2.74
CA GLY A 582 12.39 17.04 -1.94
C GLY A 582 11.62 17.36 -0.67
N GLY A 583 11.01 18.52 -0.63
CA GLY A 583 10.37 19.10 0.53
C GLY A 583 8.90 18.71 0.71
N GLY A 584 8.34 19.24 1.81
CA GLY A 584 6.94 19.04 2.13
C GLY A 584 6.43 19.98 3.21
N PHE A 585 5.14 19.85 3.51
CA PHE A 585 4.49 20.45 4.65
C PHE A 585 3.38 19.55 5.20
N ALA A 586 3.07 19.72 6.46
CA ALA A 586 1.92 19.08 7.08
C ALA A 586 1.19 20.07 7.98
N ALA A 587 -0.13 20.02 7.97
CA ALA A 587 -0.95 20.91 8.78
C ALA A 587 -2.08 20.15 9.48
N ARG A 588 -2.44 20.61 10.68
CA ARG A 588 -3.65 20.24 11.41
C ARG A 588 -4.51 21.48 11.52
N ILE A 589 -5.78 21.37 11.11
CA ILE A 589 -6.72 22.50 10.99
C ILE A 589 -7.95 22.20 11.84
N VAL A 590 -8.25 23.07 12.78
CA VAL A 590 -9.37 22.93 13.72
C VAL A 590 -10.20 24.20 13.67
N LYS A 591 -11.52 24.07 13.65
CA LYS A 591 -12.40 25.24 13.72
C LYS A 591 -12.22 25.95 15.05
N HIS A 592 -12.07 27.28 15.00
CA HIS A 592 -11.87 28.14 16.17
C HIS A 592 -13.09 28.18 17.08
#